data_fdbcf051b32c0ab5a595e56ff7c4af9c
#
_entry.id   fdbcf051b32c0ab5a595e56ff7c4af9c
#
_cell.length_a   1.000
_cell.length_b   1.000
_cell.length_c   1.000
_cell.angle_alpha   90.00
_cell.angle_beta   90.00
_cell.angle_gamma   90.00
#
_symmetry.space_group_name_H-M   'P 1'
#
loop_
_entity.id
_entity.type
_entity.pdbx_description
1 polymer ?
#
loop_
_entity_poly.entity_id
_entity_poly.type
_entity_poly.pdbx_seq_one_letter_code
_entity_poly.pdbx_strand_id
1 'polypeptide(L)'
;CGLYKSKAEKIKSTSEKICNEYNGEVPDNLGDLTKLPGVGRKTANVVLSNAFGQDAMAVDTHVFRVSNRIGIVDTQTPEKTEFALMDAIPKKRWSHSHHLLIFHGRRICKARKPECEICPITKYNRVKNRRTKCQ
;
A
#
# COMPACT_ATOMS: atom_id res chain seq x y z
N CYS A 1 -6.50 -4.17 20.25
CA CYS A 1 -6.17 -3.40 19.06
C CYS A 1 -5.42 -2.12 19.44
N GLY A 2 -4.21 -1.92 18.90
CA GLY A 2 -3.47 -0.66 19.15
C GLY A 2 -4.25 0.56 18.67
N LEU A 3 -4.18 1.67 19.43
CA LEU A 3 -4.88 2.92 19.14
C LEU A 3 -6.42 2.78 19.05
N TYR A 4 -7.00 1.87 19.82
CA TYR A 4 -8.44 1.53 19.73
C TYR A 4 -9.37 2.71 19.93
N LYS A 5 -9.06 3.63 20.85
CA LYS A 5 -9.88 4.82 21.12
C LYS A 5 -9.99 5.71 19.87
N SER A 6 -8.84 6.10 19.30
CA SER A 6 -8.81 6.91 18.07
C SER A 6 -9.44 6.19 16.87
N LYS A 7 -9.33 4.85 16.79
CA LYS A 7 -10.00 4.08 15.76
C LYS A 7 -11.50 4.06 15.92
N ALA A 8 -12.00 3.90 17.16
CA ALA A 8 -13.43 3.92 17.43
C ALA A 8 -14.07 5.28 17.08
N GLU A 9 -13.42 6.38 17.44
CA GLU A 9 -13.85 7.72 17.07
C GLU A 9 -13.91 7.92 15.54
N LYS A 10 -12.86 7.47 14.84
CA LYS A 10 -12.81 7.56 13.37
C LYS A 10 -13.85 6.69 12.70
N ILE A 11 -14.10 5.48 13.19
CA ILE A 11 -15.15 4.61 12.65
C ILE A 11 -16.51 5.27 12.80
N LYS A 12 -16.82 5.79 14.01
CA LYS A 12 -18.07 6.47 14.29
C LYS A 12 -18.26 7.67 13.35
N SER A 13 -17.30 8.60 13.33
CA SER A 13 -17.40 9.81 12.50
C SER A 13 -17.42 9.51 10.99
N THR A 14 -16.75 8.46 10.54
CA THR A 14 -16.83 8.00 9.14
C THR A 14 -18.22 7.48 8.82
N SER A 15 -18.81 6.65 9.69
CA SER A 15 -20.16 6.12 9.49
C SER A 15 -21.20 7.24 9.48
N GLU A 16 -21.12 8.17 10.42
CA GLU A 16 -22.01 9.36 10.46
C GLU A 16 -21.90 10.18 9.16
N LYS A 17 -20.68 10.41 8.67
CA LYS A 17 -20.45 11.14 7.44
C LYS A 17 -20.99 10.42 6.20
N ILE A 18 -20.82 9.08 6.13
CA ILE A 18 -21.39 8.29 5.05
C ILE A 18 -22.92 8.38 5.05
N CYS A 19 -23.56 8.27 6.21
CA CYS A 19 -25.01 8.39 6.31
C CYS A 19 -25.50 9.79 5.92
N ASN A 20 -24.84 10.85 6.39
CA ASN A 20 -25.34 12.21 6.23
C ASN A 20 -25.00 12.85 4.88
N GLU A 21 -23.82 12.56 4.31
CA GLU A 21 -23.31 13.22 3.11
C GLU A 21 -23.34 12.33 1.85
N TYR A 22 -23.42 11.00 2.03
CA TYR A 22 -23.38 10.02 0.94
C TYR A 22 -24.58 9.06 0.93
N ASN A 23 -25.69 9.45 1.58
CA ASN A 23 -26.94 8.65 1.62
C ASN A 23 -26.76 7.20 2.09
N GLY A 24 -25.80 6.94 2.96
CA GLY A 24 -25.48 5.59 3.46
C GLY A 24 -24.64 4.74 2.52
N GLU A 25 -24.24 5.24 1.37
CA GLU A 25 -23.42 4.51 0.40
C GLU A 25 -21.94 4.92 0.51
N VAL A 26 -21.05 3.94 0.46
CA VAL A 26 -19.59 4.20 0.48
C VAL A 26 -19.18 4.77 -0.88
N PRO A 27 -18.53 5.95 -0.94
CA PRO A 27 -18.09 6.52 -2.21
C PRO A 27 -17.05 5.63 -2.92
N ASP A 28 -17.13 5.58 -4.24
CA ASP A 28 -16.33 4.73 -5.12
C ASP A 28 -15.18 5.48 -5.84
N ASN A 29 -14.81 6.64 -5.34
CA ASN A 29 -13.72 7.45 -5.89
C ASN A 29 -12.73 7.92 -4.82
N LEU A 30 -11.48 8.12 -5.23
CA LEU A 30 -10.38 8.47 -4.33
C LEU A 30 -10.62 9.80 -3.60
N GLY A 31 -11.18 10.78 -4.31
CA GLY A 31 -11.39 12.13 -3.76
C GLY A 31 -12.34 12.11 -2.57
N ASP A 32 -13.48 11.47 -2.71
CA ASP A 32 -14.49 11.40 -1.65
C ASP A 32 -14.08 10.43 -0.54
N LEU A 33 -13.48 9.29 -0.86
CA LEU A 33 -12.95 8.38 0.16
C LEU A 33 -11.95 9.07 1.08
N THR A 34 -11.08 9.91 0.54
CA THR A 34 -10.05 10.61 1.35
C THR A 34 -10.61 11.76 2.20
N LYS A 35 -11.85 12.21 1.94
CA LYS A 35 -12.56 13.16 2.80
C LYS A 35 -13.16 12.51 4.05
N LEU A 36 -13.24 11.17 4.09
CA LEU A 36 -13.77 10.44 5.24
C LEU A 36 -12.77 10.44 6.39
N PRO A 37 -13.22 10.65 7.65
CA PRO A 37 -12.37 10.66 8.83
C PRO A 37 -11.55 9.38 8.97
N GLY A 38 -10.21 9.49 9.04
CA GLY A 38 -9.33 8.33 9.19
C GLY A 38 -9.06 7.53 7.92
N VAL A 39 -9.61 7.95 6.78
CA VAL A 39 -9.33 7.35 5.48
C VAL A 39 -8.26 8.18 4.77
N GLY A 40 -7.03 7.69 4.79
CA GLY A 40 -5.95 8.25 4.00
C GLY A 40 -5.86 7.61 2.60
N ARG A 41 -5.01 8.16 1.74
CA ARG A 41 -4.80 7.69 0.36
C ARG A 41 -4.61 6.17 0.25
N LYS A 42 -3.76 5.60 1.13
CA LYS A 42 -3.54 4.14 1.18
C LYS A 42 -4.84 3.36 1.44
N THR A 43 -5.64 3.79 2.41
CA THR A 43 -6.90 3.12 2.77
C THR A 43 -7.91 3.25 1.64
N ALA A 44 -8.03 4.43 1.04
CA ALA A 44 -8.89 4.66 -0.10
C ALA A 44 -8.54 3.76 -1.29
N ASN A 45 -7.26 3.65 -1.66
CA ASN A 45 -6.82 2.73 -2.72
C ASN A 45 -7.12 1.26 -2.41
N VAL A 46 -7.02 0.83 -1.14
CA VAL A 46 -7.41 -0.53 -0.73
C VAL A 46 -8.91 -0.75 -0.90
N VAL A 47 -9.74 0.21 -0.51
CA VAL A 47 -11.20 0.14 -0.67
C VAL A 47 -11.57 0.08 -2.15
N LEU A 48 -11.02 0.98 -2.97
CA LEU A 48 -11.26 1.00 -4.42
C LEU A 48 -10.90 -0.34 -5.08
N SER A 49 -9.77 -0.90 -4.70
CA SER A 49 -9.30 -2.17 -5.27
C SER A 49 -10.14 -3.36 -4.82
N ASN A 50 -10.42 -3.49 -3.50
CA ASN A 50 -11.02 -4.72 -2.97
C ASN A 50 -12.55 -4.70 -2.95
N ALA A 51 -13.17 -3.54 -2.73
CA ALA A 51 -14.63 -3.41 -2.66
C ALA A 51 -15.24 -3.05 -4.00
N PHE A 52 -14.57 -2.23 -4.79
CA PHE A 52 -15.08 -1.72 -6.07
C PHE A 52 -14.41 -2.33 -7.30
N GLY A 53 -13.43 -3.23 -7.13
CA GLY A 53 -12.74 -3.90 -8.24
C GLY A 53 -11.95 -2.96 -9.15
N GLN A 54 -11.65 -1.74 -8.69
CA GLN A 54 -10.91 -0.76 -9.47
C GLN A 54 -9.41 -1.04 -9.44
N ASP A 55 -8.73 -0.76 -10.54
CA ASP A 55 -7.27 -0.84 -10.58
C ASP A 55 -6.64 0.28 -9.75
N ALA A 56 -6.23 -0.03 -8.52
CA ALA A 56 -5.61 0.91 -7.60
C ALA A 56 -4.32 0.34 -6.98
N MET A 57 -3.33 1.22 -6.80
CA MET A 57 -2.05 0.87 -6.20
C MET A 57 -1.98 1.43 -4.76
N ALA A 58 -2.19 0.59 -3.77
CA ALA A 58 -2.05 1.01 -2.38
C ALA A 58 -0.60 0.82 -1.90
N VAL A 59 0.00 1.86 -1.33
CA VAL A 59 1.37 1.78 -0.81
C VAL A 59 1.35 1.86 0.71
N ASP A 60 1.66 0.73 1.35
CA ASP A 60 1.91 0.64 2.78
C ASP A 60 3.41 0.60 3.08
N THR A 61 3.78 0.46 4.33
CA THR A 61 5.18 0.36 4.76
C THR A 61 5.90 -0.86 4.17
N HIS A 62 5.19 -1.96 3.86
CA HIS A 62 5.78 -3.13 3.21
C HIS A 62 6.03 -2.86 1.72
N VAL A 63 5.02 -2.37 1.01
CA VAL A 63 5.12 -2.03 -0.41
C VAL A 63 6.22 -0.99 -0.62
N PHE A 64 6.21 0.11 0.15
CA PHE A 64 7.24 1.14 0.09
C PHE A 64 8.65 0.57 0.27
N ARG A 65 8.86 -0.20 1.35
CA ARG A 65 10.17 -0.78 1.65
C ARG A 65 10.63 -1.78 0.60
N VAL A 66 9.75 -2.71 0.22
CA VAL A 66 10.10 -3.82 -0.67
C VAL A 66 10.39 -3.30 -2.07
N SER A 67 9.53 -2.47 -2.66
CA SER A 67 9.71 -1.95 -4.02
C SER A 67 11.00 -1.15 -4.18
N ASN A 68 11.36 -0.32 -3.18
CA ASN A 68 12.63 0.39 -3.16
C ASN A 68 13.83 -0.57 -2.93
N ARG A 69 13.68 -1.55 -2.02
CA ARG A 69 14.76 -2.48 -1.69
C ARG A 69 15.11 -3.43 -2.83
N ILE A 70 14.11 -3.89 -3.60
CA ILE A 70 14.35 -4.74 -4.78
C ILE A 70 14.63 -3.95 -6.05
N GLY A 71 14.53 -2.62 -6.00
CA GLY A 71 14.91 -1.72 -7.10
C GLY A 71 13.88 -1.62 -8.23
N ILE A 72 12.59 -1.86 -7.95
CA ILE A 72 11.52 -1.53 -8.90
C ILE A 72 11.42 -0.01 -9.01
N VAL A 73 11.52 0.68 -7.88
CA VAL A 73 11.49 2.15 -7.78
C VAL A 73 12.61 2.65 -6.87
N ASP A 74 12.92 3.96 -6.95
CA ASP A 74 13.83 4.66 -6.04
C ASP A 74 13.16 5.96 -5.61
N THR A 75 12.42 5.92 -4.50
CA THR A 75 11.56 7.00 -4.06
C THR A 75 11.64 7.21 -2.54
N GLN A 76 11.36 8.43 -2.09
CA GLN A 76 11.53 8.83 -0.68
C GLN A 76 10.22 8.87 0.10
N THR A 77 9.06 8.84 -0.58
CA THR A 77 7.75 8.91 0.07
C THR A 77 6.80 7.86 -0.50
N PRO A 78 5.82 7.38 0.31
CA PRO A 78 4.81 6.43 -0.16
C PRO A 78 4.03 6.93 -1.37
N GLU A 79 3.72 8.22 -1.43
CA GLU A 79 2.98 8.80 -2.56
C GLU A 79 3.81 8.78 -3.85
N LYS A 80 5.07 9.19 -3.80
CA LYS A 80 5.98 9.08 -4.95
C LYS A 80 6.16 7.63 -5.39
N THR A 81 6.19 6.70 -4.42
CA THR A 81 6.27 5.26 -4.70
C THR A 81 5.02 4.77 -5.42
N GLU A 82 3.84 5.23 -5.02
CA GLU A 82 2.58 4.88 -5.69
C GLU A 82 2.64 5.23 -7.18
N PHE A 83 2.94 6.48 -7.50
CA PHE A 83 3.02 6.93 -8.90
C PHE A 83 4.12 6.20 -9.67
N ALA A 84 5.30 6.02 -9.10
CA ALA A 84 6.39 5.31 -9.74
C ALA A 84 6.07 3.82 -9.99
N LEU A 85 5.35 3.16 -9.08
CA LEU A 85 4.86 1.79 -9.28
C LEU A 85 3.76 1.72 -10.34
N MET A 86 2.87 2.71 -10.39
CA MET A 86 1.82 2.81 -11.41
C MET A 86 2.41 2.98 -12.81
N ASP A 87 3.51 3.69 -12.93
CA ASP A 87 4.25 3.86 -14.18
C ASP A 87 5.01 2.57 -14.59
N ALA A 88 5.65 1.93 -13.61
CA ALA A 88 6.47 0.73 -13.85
C ALA A 88 5.67 -0.57 -14.06
N ILE A 89 4.40 -0.62 -13.64
CA ILE A 89 3.58 -1.83 -13.64
C ILE A 89 2.31 -1.60 -14.47
N PRO A 90 1.94 -2.51 -15.39
CA PRO A 90 0.69 -2.39 -16.13
C PRO A 90 -0.52 -2.25 -15.22
N LYS A 91 -1.44 -1.33 -15.54
CA LYS A 91 -2.61 -0.96 -14.72
C LYS A 91 -3.38 -2.16 -14.18
N LYS A 92 -3.73 -3.12 -15.03
CA LYS A 92 -4.45 -4.36 -14.66
C LYS A 92 -3.74 -5.21 -13.61
N ARG A 93 -2.47 -4.94 -13.32
CA ARG A 93 -1.65 -5.68 -12.35
C ARG A 93 -1.43 -4.93 -11.03
N TRP A 94 -1.90 -3.71 -10.88
CA TRP A 94 -1.63 -2.89 -9.70
C TRP A 94 -2.10 -3.57 -8.41
N SER A 95 -3.35 -3.97 -8.33
CA SER A 95 -3.91 -4.64 -7.15
C SER A 95 -3.17 -5.94 -6.82
N HIS A 96 -2.91 -6.78 -7.83
CA HIS A 96 -2.18 -8.02 -7.64
C HIS A 96 -0.73 -7.78 -7.16
N SER A 97 -0.03 -6.83 -7.78
CA SER A 97 1.35 -6.49 -7.42
C SER A 97 1.46 -5.92 -6.02
N HIS A 98 0.49 -5.10 -5.59
CA HIS A 98 0.38 -4.62 -4.21
C HIS A 98 0.38 -5.80 -3.21
N HIS A 99 -0.47 -6.80 -3.43
CA HIS A 99 -0.54 -7.97 -2.56
C HIS A 99 0.75 -8.79 -2.57
N LEU A 100 1.36 -9.01 -3.73
CA LEU A 100 2.64 -9.73 -3.83
C LEU A 100 3.74 -9.02 -3.03
N LEU A 101 3.85 -7.68 -3.14
CA LEU A 101 4.82 -6.89 -2.39
C LEU A 101 4.57 -6.94 -0.88
N ILE A 102 3.31 -6.91 -0.45
CA ILE A 102 2.97 -7.07 0.97
C ILE A 102 3.38 -8.44 1.48
N PHE A 103 2.98 -9.52 0.80
CA PHE A 103 3.29 -10.88 1.24
C PHE A 103 4.79 -11.14 1.26
N HIS A 104 5.52 -10.69 0.24
CA HIS A 104 6.97 -10.78 0.22
C HIS A 104 7.61 -10.00 1.38
N GLY A 105 7.10 -8.80 1.66
CA GLY A 105 7.58 -7.95 2.75
C GLY A 105 7.29 -8.50 4.15
N ARG A 106 6.20 -9.25 4.30
CA ARG A 106 5.84 -9.88 5.58
C ARG A 106 6.60 -11.18 5.83
N ARG A 107 6.79 -11.97 4.80
CA ARG A 107 7.34 -13.34 4.92
C ARG A 107 8.85 -13.40 4.77
N ILE A 108 9.41 -12.72 3.78
CA ILE A 108 10.82 -12.85 3.37
C ILE A 108 11.58 -11.55 3.58
N CYS A 109 11.20 -10.48 2.87
CA CYS A 109 11.88 -9.19 2.92
C CYS A 109 11.45 -8.37 4.14
N LYS A 110 11.65 -8.91 5.35
CA LYS A 110 11.30 -8.27 6.62
C LYS A 110 12.05 -6.95 6.82
N ALA A 111 11.50 -6.04 7.64
CA ALA A 111 12.16 -4.75 7.91
C ALA A 111 13.50 -4.94 8.62
N ARG A 112 13.50 -5.80 9.65
CA ARG A 112 14.69 -6.26 10.36
C ARG A 112 14.96 -7.71 9.97
N LYS A 113 16.23 -8.07 9.73
CA LYS A 113 16.68 -9.43 9.37
C LYS A 113 15.90 -10.02 8.18
N PRO A 114 16.03 -9.45 6.97
CA PRO A 114 15.43 -10.03 5.77
C PRO A 114 16.08 -11.40 5.47
N GLU A 115 15.27 -12.35 5.01
CA GLU A 115 15.69 -13.72 4.70
C GLU A 115 16.18 -13.79 3.23
N CYS A 116 17.32 -13.16 2.95
CA CYS A 116 17.84 -13.02 1.59
C CYS A 116 18.33 -14.33 0.98
N GLU A 117 18.76 -15.29 1.79
CA GLU A 117 19.24 -16.60 1.34
C GLU A 117 18.16 -17.42 0.64
N ILE A 118 16.93 -17.36 1.15
CA ILE A 118 15.78 -18.07 0.58
C ILE A 118 14.93 -17.19 -0.36
N CYS A 119 15.37 -15.95 -0.60
CA CYS A 119 14.58 -15.01 -1.38
C CYS A 119 14.60 -15.37 -2.88
N PRO A 120 13.45 -15.72 -3.49
CA PRO A 120 13.40 -16.18 -4.88
C PRO A 120 13.77 -15.10 -5.90
N ILE A 121 13.72 -13.83 -5.49
CA ILE A 121 14.01 -12.69 -6.38
C ILE A 121 15.41 -12.10 -6.18
N THR A 122 16.25 -12.67 -5.32
CA THR A 122 17.61 -12.16 -5.07
C THR A 122 18.44 -12.05 -6.36
N LYS A 123 18.31 -13.01 -7.27
CA LYS A 123 19.00 -13.01 -8.57
C LYS A 123 18.57 -11.87 -9.52
N TYR A 124 17.37 -11.31 -9.30
CA TYR A 124 16.82 -10.22 -10.11
C TYR A 124 16.99 -8.85 -9.44
N ASN A 125 17.52 -8.82 -8.22
CA ASN A 125 17.69 -7.58 -7.48
C ASN A 125 18.72 -6.69 -8.17
N ARG A 126 18.26 -5.59 -8.77
CA ARG A 126 19.09 -4.63 -9.51
C ARG A 126 19.93 -3.74 -8.58
N VAL A 127 19.65 -3.75 -7.28
CA VAL A 127 20.26 -2.86 -6.29
C VAL A 127 21.47 -3.50 -5.58
N LYS A 128 22.20 -4.41 -6.24
CA LYS A 128 23.46 -4.97 -5.69
C LYS A 128 24.50 -3.89 -5.29
N ASN A 129 24.30 -2.61 -5.66
CA ASN A 129 25.32 -1.56 -5.49
C ASN A 129 24.85 -0.29 -4.76
N ARG A 130 23.65 -0.18 -4.22
CA ARG A 130 23.25 1.03 -3.47
C ARG A 130 22.55 0.69 -2.16
N ARG A 131 23.33 0.68 -1.06
CA ARG A 131 22.91 0.89 0.34
C ARG A 131 21.82 -0.01 0.94
N THR A 132 21.55 -1.18 0.46
CA THR A 132 20.73 -2.15 1.19
C THR A 132 21.51 -3.42 1.42
N LYS A 133 22.06 -3.52 2.62
CA LYS A 133 22.62 -4.75 3.16
C LYS A 133 21.50 -5.80 3.24
N CYS A 134 21.32 -6.59 2.17
CA CYS A 134 21.02 -8.00 2.32
C CYS A 134 22.37 -8.64 2.71
N GLN A 135 22.77 -8.48 3.93
CA GLN A 135 23.74 -9.23 4.69
C GLN A 135 23.08 -9.67 5.96
#